data_c508aa04f464d8defde16fa2ff6e3255
#
_entry.id   c508aa04f464d8defde16fa2ff6e3255
#
_cell.length_a   1.000
_cell.length_b   1.000
_cell.length_c   1.000
_cell.angle_alpha   90.00
_cell.angle_beta   90.00
_cell.angle_gamma   90.00
#
_symmetry.space_group_name_H-M   'P 1'
#
loop_
_entity.id
_entity.type
_entity.pdbx_description
1 polymer ?
#
loop_
_entity_poly.entity_id
_entity_poly.type
_entity_poly.pdbx_seq_one_letter_code
_entity_poly.pdbx_strand_id
1 'polypeptide(L)'
;MNRKAFTLIELLVVVAIIGILAAVGVVAYNGYTSAAKVKATKANYNAVVRYAKNGLALCEVDQSNKIYETACSDIKRDPGALVGAVYTAFKDNIKNPYRGATHTQQGVMMNAHLSSDSDIGYVLIAEEGRNQVKIEVCYKIPCKSNYFSILINIK
;
A
#
# COMPACT_ATOMS: atom_id res chain seq x y z
N MET A 1 -59.74 17.17 -3.52
CA MET A 1 -58.40 16.62 -3.20
C MET A 1 -57.91 17.29 -1.92
N ASN A 2 -57.92 16.56 -0.78
CA ASN A 2 -57.37 17.06 0.50
C ASN A 2 -55.85 17.05 0.43
N ARG A 3 -55.22 18.19 0.23
CA ARG A 3 -53.78 18.37 0.37
C ARG A 3 -53.47 18.41 1.85
N LYS A 4 -52.94 17.31 2.40
CA LYS A 4 -52.36 17.32 3.76
C LYS A 4 -51.07 18.15 3.69
N ALA A 5 -51.06 19.29 4.37
CA ALA A 5 -49.86 20.12 4.52
C ALA A 5 -49.00 19.54 5.65
N PHE A 6 -47.69 19.49 5.44
CA PHE A 6 -46.71 19.08 6.49
C PHE A 6 -46.70 20.11 7.63
N THR A 7 -46.68 19.65 8.85
CA THR A 7 -46.54 20.54 10.00
C THR A 7 -45.06 20.91 10.20
N LEU A 8 -44.82 22.09 10.75
CA LEU A 8 -43.49 22.60 11.02
C LEU A 8 -42.72 21.68 12.01
N ILE A 9 -43.44 21.09 12.97
CA ILE A 9 -42.85 20.18 13.96
C ILE A 9 -42.42 18.84 13.33
N GLU A 10 -43.19 18.30 12.37
CA GLU A 10 -42.79 17.07 11.64
C GLU A 10 -41.48 17.28 10.88
N LEU A 11 -41.31 18.44 10.24
CA LEU A 11 -40.08 18.76 9.53
C LEU A 11 -38.88 18.91 10.52
N LEU A 12 -39.10 19.59 11.65
CA LEU A 12 -38.09 19.87 12.64
C LEU A 12 -37.56 18.56 13.28
N VAL A 13 -38.44 17.62 13.61
CA VAL A 13 -38.07 16.32 14.17
C VAL A 13 -37.24 15.50 13.17
N VAL A 14 -37.66 15.51 11.89
CA VAL A 14 -36.93 14.77 10.83
C VAL A 14 -35.52 15.30 10.67
N VAL A 15 -35.33 16.63 10.57
CA VAL A 15 -33.98 17.18 10.42
C VAL A 15 -33.12 16.98 11.66
N ALA A 16 -33.69 16.97 12.85
CA ALA A 16 -32.99 16.68 14.08
C ALA A 16 -32.46 15.23 14.10
N ILE A 17 -33.31 14.26 13.72
CA ILE A 17 -32.91 12.84 13.64
C ILE A 17 -31.81 12.64 12.58
N ILE A 18 -31.97 13.22 11.38
CA ILE A 18 -30.95 13.15 10.32
C ILE A 18 -29.62 13.75 10.81
N GLY A 19 -29.67 14.89 11.51
CA GLY A 19 -28.49 15.54 12.05
C GLY A 19 -27.71 14.65 13.03
N ILE A 20 -28.41 13.97 13.94
CA ILE A 20 -27.81 13.04 14.90
C ILE A 20 -27.21 11.84 14.18
N LEU A 21 -27.95 11.22 13.26
CA LEU A 21 -27.47 10.05 12.50
C LEU A 21 -26.26 10.40 11.63
N ALA A 22 -26.26 11.57 10.99
CA ALA A 22 -25.13 12.04 10.18
C ALA A 22 -23.89 12.26 11.04
N ALA A 23 -24.01 12.87 12.23
CA ALA A 23 -22.88 13.10 13.13
C ALA A 23 -22.19 11.80 13.55
N VAL A 24 -22.96 10.80 13.96
CA VAL A 24 -22.43 9.47 14.35
C VAL A 24 -21.85 8.72 13.14
N GLY A 25 -22.57 8.78 12.01
CA GLY A 25 -22.18 8.11 10.78
C GLY A 25 -20.83 8.56 10.25
N VAL A 26 -20.53 9.85 10.25
CA VAL A 26 -19.26 10.41 9.76
C VAL A 26 -18.06 9.92 10.60
N VAL A 27 -18.19 9.88 11.92
CA VAL A 27 -17.12 9.42 12.81
C VAL A 27 -16.82 7.93 12.59
N ALA A 28 -17.86 7.11 12.52
CA ALA A 28 -17.72 5.68 12.27
C ALA A 28 -17.12 5.39 10.89
N TYR A 29 -17.55 6.12 9.85
CA TYR A 29 -17.04 5.99 8.49
C TYR A 29 -15.55 6.34 8.39
N ASN A 30 -15.11 7.43 9.01
CA ASN A 30 -13.71 7.84 9.04
C ASN A 30 -12.82 6.80 9.74
N GLY A 31 -13.28 6.21 10.84
CA GLY A 31 -12.58 5.13 11.52
C GLY A 31 -12.43 3.88 10.64
N TYR A 32 -13.51 3.48 9.98
CA TYR A 32 -13.50 2.33 9.09
C TYR A 32 -12.58 2.52 7.87
N THR A 33 -12.65 3.67 7.21
CA THR A 33 -11.81 3.96 6.04
C THR A 33 -10.34 4.03 6.42
N SER A 34 -9.99 4.60 7.57
CA SER A 34 -8.62 4.62 8.08
C SER A 34 -8.09 3.19 8.32
N ALA A 35 -8.87 2.34 8.99
CA ALA A 35 -8.50 0.95 9.22
C ALA A 35 -8.36 0.15 7.90
N ALA A 36 -9.23 0.41 6.93
CA ALA A 36 -9.16 -0.22 5.62
C ALA A 36 -7.88 0.16 4.86
N LYS A 37 -7.47 1.44 4.89
CA LYS A 37 -6.21 1.91 4.30
C LYS A 37 -5.00 1.22 4.92
N VAL A 38 -4.95 1.10 6.24
CA VAL A 38 -3.88 0.38 6.97
C VAL A 38 -3.81 -1.08 6.51
N LYS A 39 -4.96 -1.78 6.46
CA LYS A 39 -5.01 -3.18 6.03
C LYS A 39 -4.56 -3.35 4.58
N ALA A 40 -5.01 -2.48 3.67
CA ALA A 40 -4.62 -2.52 2.27
C ALA A 40 -3.11 -2.29 2.09
N THR A 41 -2.53 -1.32 2.80
CA THR A 41 -1.08 -1.06 2.78
C THR A 41 -0.28 -2.27 3.26
N LYS A 42 -0.71 -2.92 4.36
CA LYS A 42 -0.06 -4.14 4.87
C LYS A 42 -0.18 -5.30 3.87
N ALA A 43 -1.32 -5.44 3.21
CA ALA A 43 -1.51 -6.46 2.17
C ALA A 43 -0.59 -6.23 0.97
N ASN A 44 -0.45 -4.99 0.51
CA ASN A 44 0.47 -4.61 -0.56
C ASN A 44 1.93 -4.96 -0.20
N TYR A 45 2.39 -4.58 0.99
CA TYR A 45 3.72 -4.94 1.47
C TYR A 45 3.95 -6.45 1.49
N ASN A 46 3.03 -7.20 2.06
CA ASN A 46 3.13 -8.66 2.13
C ASN A 46 3.17 -9.30 0.74
N ALA A 47 2.41 -8.78 -0.22
CA ALA A 47 2.41 -9.27 -1.60
C ALA A 47 3.77 -9.06 -2.26
N VAL A 48 4.35 -7.86 -2.13
CA VAL A 48 5.67 -7.52 -2.67
C VAL A 48 6.77 -8.37 -2.03
N VAL A 49 6.79 -8.49 -0.71
CA VAL A 49 7.79 -9.30 0.03
C VAL A 49 7.71 -10.78 -0.38
N ARG A 50 6.48 -11.32 -0.45
CA ARG A 50 6.29 -12.73 -0.87
C ARG A 50 6.74 -12.96 -2.29
N TYR A 51 6.43 -12.06 -3.21
CA TYR A 51 6.86 -12.16 -4.60
C TYR A 51 8.39 -12.17 -4.73
N ALA A 52 9.08 -11.23 -4.07
CA ALA A 52 10.53 -11.16 -4.07
C ALA A 52 11.17 -12.43 -3.48
N LYS A 53 10.68 -12.92 -2.33
CA LYS A 53 11.19 -14.13 -1.68
C LYS A 53 10.94 -15.38 -2.51
N ASN A 54 9.74 -15.55 -3.05
CA ASN A 54 9.40 -16.71 -3.88
C ASN A 54 10.22 -16.72 -5.16
N GLY A 55 10.40 -15.55 -5.79
CA GLY A 55 11.24 -15.43 -6.97
C GLY A 55 12.69 -15.84 -6.69
N LEU A 56 13.29 -15.35 -5.59
CA LEU A 56 14.63 -15.75 -5.19
C LEU A 56 14.74 -17.26 -4.89
N ALA A 57 13.74 -17.84 -4.22
CA ALA A 57 13.73 -19.28 -3.96
C ALA A 57 13.69 -20.10 -5.26
N LEU A 58 12.95 -19.64 -6.28
CA LEU A 58 12.96 -20.25 -7.61
C LEU A 58 14.34 -20.14 -8.29
N CYS A 59 15.01 -19.00 -8.12
CA CYS A 59 16.37 -18.80 -8.62
C CYS A 59 17.42 -19.68 -7.91
N GLU A 60 17.20 -20.08 -6.66
CA GLU A 60 18.06 -21.02 -5.94
C GLU A 60 17.90 -22.45 -6.48
N VAL A 61 16.70 -22.83 -6.89
CA VAL A 61 16.41 -24.16 -7.44
C VAL A 61 16.93 -24.29 -8.87
N ASP A 62 16.69 -23.29 -9.70
CA ASP A 62 17.13 -23.28 -11.09
C ASP A 62 17.46 -21.86 -11.56
N GLN A 63 18.74 -21.66 -11.91
CA GLN A 63 19.26 -20.35 -12.34
C GLN A 63 18.80 -19.95 -13.75
N SER A 64 18.22 -20.85 -14.51
CA SER A 64 17.59 -20.53 -15.81
C SER A 64 16.25 -19.82 -15.65
N ASN A 65 15.66 -19.81 -14.44
CA ASN A 65 14.45 -19.09 -14.12
C ASN A 65 14.62 -17.57 -14.20
N LYS A 66 13.48 -16.88 -14.23
CA LYS A 66 13.40 -15.42 -14.24
C LYS A 66 12.44 -14.95 -13.16
N ILE A 67 12.75 -13.81 -12.57
CA ILE A 67 11.81 -13.05 -11.76
C ILE A 67 11.28 -11.92 -12.65
N TYR A 68 9.99 -11.98 -12.97
CA TYR A 68 9.42 -11.17 -14.06
C TYR A 68 10.21 -11.47 -15.36
N GLU A 69 10.80 -10.49 -16.01
CA GLU A 69 11.62 -10.70 -17.21
C GLU A 69 13.14 -10.75 -16.93
N THR A 70 13.55 -10.60 -15.66
CA THR A 70 14.93 -10.50 -15.23
C THR A 70 15.51 -11.87 -14.92
N ALA A 71 16.64 -12.23 -15.54
CA ALA A 71 17.29 -13.50 -15.32
C ALA A 71 17.86 -13.63 -13.89
N CYS A 72 17.80 -14.81 -13.32
CA CYS A 72 18.35 -15.09 -11.98
C CYS A 72 19.85 -14.82 -11.89
N SER A 73 20.61 -15.05 -12.98
CA SER A 73 22.03 -14.73 -13.07
C SER A 73 22.34 -13.23 -12.88
N ASP A 74 21.45 -12.36 -13.41
CA ASP A 74 21.61 -10.92 -13.30
C ASP A 74 21.27 -10.44 -11.88
N ILE A 75 20.26 -11.01 -11.24
CA ILE A 75 19.88 -10.73 -9.87
C ILE A 75 21.01 -11.11 -8.89
N LYS A 76 21.70 -12.23 -9.11
CA LYS A 76 22.85 -12.62 -8.29
C LYS A 76 24.05 -11.67 -8.44
N ARG A 77 24.19 -11.07 -9.60
CA ARG A 77 25.29 -10.13 -9.88
C ARG A 77 25.00 -8.74 -9.35
N ASP A 78 23.74 -8.34 -9.43
CA ASP A 78 23.29 -6.99 -9.12
C ASP A 78 21.93 -7.02 -8.38
N PRO A 79 21.89 -6.65 -7.08
CA PRO A 79 20.63 -6.53 -6.33
C PRO A 79 19.62 -5.59 -6.96
N GLY A 80 20.07 -4.56 -7.66
CA GLY A 80 19.23 -3.61 -8.38
C GLY A 80 18.36 -4.28 -9.45
N ALA A 81 18.83 -5.39 -10.02
CA ALA A 81 18.05 -6.19 -10.96
C ALA A 81 16.79 -6.77 -10.28
N LEU A 82 16.87 -7.22 -9.01
CA LEU A 82 15.69 -7.64 -8.23
C LEU A 82 14.76 -6.47 -7.96
N VAL A 83 15.31 -5.31 -7.57
CA VAL A 83 14.52 -4.08 -7.33
C VAL A 83 13.71 -3.73 -8.59
N GLY A 84 14.36 -3.70 -9.75
CA GLY A 84 13.73 -3.42 -11.04
C GLY A 84 12.66 -4.45 -11.41
N ALA A 85 12.94 -5.74 -11.24
CA ALA A 85 12.00 -6.83 -11.53
C ALA A 85 10.72 -6.73 -10.67
N VAL A 86 10.90 -6.55 -9.35
CA VAL A 86 9.78 -6.41 -8.41
C VAL A 86 8.98 -5.13 -8.67
N TYR A 87 9.66 -4.00 -8.89
CA TYR A 87 8.99 -2.74 -9.23
C TYR A 87 8.13 -2.89 -10.49
N THR A 88 8.68 -3.46 -11.54
CA THR A 88 7.98 -3.61 -12.82
C THR A 88 6.77 -4.54 -12.71
N ALA A 89 6.86 -5.59 -11.89
CA ALA A 89 5.76 -6.50 -11.63
C ALA A 89 4.57 -5.83 -10.91
N PHE A 90 4.82 -4.78 -10.11
CA PHE A 90 3.81 -4.21 -9.23
C PHE A 90 3.43 -2.76 -9.54
N LYS A 91 4.21 -2.00 -10.31
CA LYS A 91 4.01 -0.56 -10.56
C LYS A 91 2.60 -0.20 -11.06
N ASP A 92 1.99 -1.08 -11.86
CA ASP A 92 0.66 -0.85 -12.45
C ASP A 92 -0.46 -1.55 -11.67
N ASN A 93 -0.12 -2.53 -10.83
CA ASN A 93 -1.08 -3.39 -10.14
C ASN A 93 -1.36 -2.98 -8.70
N ILE A 94 -0.41 -2.36 -8.02
CA ILE A 94 -0.55 -1.92 -6.64
C ILE A 94 -0.75 -0.41 -6.60
N LYS A 95 -1.82 0.00 -5.90
CA LYS A 95 -2.16 1.41 -5.68
C LYS A 95 -1.92 1.81 -4.23
N ASN A 96 -1.47 3.06 -4.02
CA ASN A 96 -1.35 3.61 -2.68
C ASN A 96 -2.73 3.93 -2.09
N PRO A 97 -3.16 3.30 -0.98
CA PRO A 97 -4.50 3.50 -0.41
C PRO A 97 -4.73 4.90 0.17
N TYR A 98 -3.68 5.68 0.39
CA TYR A 98 -3.75 7.03 0.95
C TYR A 98 -3.81 8.12 -0.12
N ARG A 99 -3.54 7.78 -1.37
CA ARG A 99 -3.61 8.71 -2.50
C ARG A 99 -4.93 8.55 -3.23
N GLY A 100 -5.54 9.68 -3.63
CA GLY A 100 -6.82 9.67 -4.37
C GLY A 100 -6.65 9.18 -5.82
N ALA A 101 -7.75 9.16 -6.60
CA ALA A 101 -7.82 8.60 -7.96
C ALA A 101 -7.10 9.42 -9.05
N THR A 102 -5.89 9.89 -8.81
CA THR A 102 -5.05 10.58 -9.80
C THR A 102 -4.13 9.59 -10.52
N HIS A 103 -3.67 9.91 -11.73
CA HIS A 103 -2.87 9.04 -12.61
C HIS A 103 -1.54 8.54 -12.04
N THR A 104 -1.08 9.06 -10.91
CA THR A 104 0.18 8.69 -10.24
C THR A 104 -0.03 7.84 -8.98
N GLN A 105 -1.04 6.96 -8.97
CA GLN A 105 -1.40 6.15 -7.80
C GLN A 105 -0.52 4.91 -7.59
N GLN A 106 0.68 4.88 -8.16
CA GLN A 106 1.59 3.76 -7.92
C GLN A 106 1.75 3.55 -6.41
N GLY A 107 1.57 2.31 -5.97
CA GLY A 107 1.74 1.93 -4.57
C GLY A 107 3.13 1.40 -4.27
N VAL A 108 4.01 1.31 -5.27
CA VAL A 108 5.39 0.83 -5.16
C VAL A 108 6.34 1.88 -5.72
N MET A 109 7.46 2.11 -5.04
CA MET A 109 8.54 2.98 -5.49
C MET A 109 9.88 2.23 -5.40
N MET A 110 10.71 2.37 -6.41
CA MET A 110 12.06 1.80 -6.42
C MET A 110 13.12 2.84 -6.07
N ASN A 111 14.27 2.36 -5.61
CA ASN A 111 15.43 3.17 -5.22
C ASN A 111 15.05 4.26 -4.19
N ALA A 112 14.15 3.92 -3.29
CA ALA A 112 13.64 4.82 -2.27
C ALA A 112 13.62 4.15 -0.90
N HIS A 113 13.94 4.92 0.13
CA HIS A 113 13.87 4.52 1.54
C HIS A 113 12.85 5.39 2.27
N LEU A 114 12.32 4.85 3.35
CA LEU A 114 11.39 5.57 4.21
C LEU A 114 12.09 6.80 4.82
N SER A 115 11.61 7.99 4.49
CA SER A 115 12.23 9.26 4.90
C SER A 115 11.29 10.17 5.69
N SER A 116 10.00 10.13 5.39
CA SER A 116 9.02 11.07 5.94
C SER A 116 7.60 10.50 5.99
N ASP A 117 6.69 11.25 6.60
CA ASP A 117 5.26 10.92 6.65
C ASP A 117 4.57 11.01 5.28
N SER A 118 5.20 11.65 4.29
CA SER A 118 4.70 11.67 2.91
C SER A 118 4.81 10.31 2.21
N ASP A 119 5.63 9.40 2.74
CA ASP A 119 5.84 8.06 2.19
C ASP A 119 4.76 7.06 2.61
N ILE A 120 3.76 7.53 3.37
CA ILE A 120 2.64 6.69 3.81
C ILE A 120 1.96 5.97 2.64
N GLY A 121 1.79 4.65 2.79
CA GLY A 121 1.09 3.80 1.83
C GLY A 121 1.93 3.33 0.64
N TYR A 122 3.15 3.84 0.46
CA TYR A 122 4.07 3.33 -0.55
C TYR A 122 4.86 2.14 -0.01
N VAL A 123 5.01 1.11 -0.83
CA VAL A 123 6.00 0.04 -0.62
C VAL A 123 7.28 0.49 -1.30
N LEU A 124 8.30 0.79 -0.51
CA LEU A 124 9.59 1.29 -0.96
C LEU A 124 10.55 0.11 -1.11
N ILE A 125 11.25 0.02 -2.22
CA ILE A 125 12.19 -1.04 -2.53
C ILE A 125 13.50 -0.42 -2.97
N ALA A 126 14.59 -0.74 -2.29
CA ALA A 126 15.91 -0.23 -2.63
C ALA A 126 17.00 -1.27 -2.36
N GLU A 127 18.14 -1.09 -2.99
CA GLU A 127 19.34 -1.80 -2.64
C GLU A 127 19.84 -1.35 -1.25
N GLU A 128 20.34 -2.32 -0.47
CA GLU A 128 20.96 -2.07 0.84
C GLU A 128 22.30 -2.80 0.88
N GLY A 129 23.36 -2.08 0.56
CA GLY A 129 24.70 -2.68 0.43
C GLY A 129 24.87 -3.58 -0.81
N ARG A 130 25.85 -4.49 -0.78
CA ARG A 130 26.28 -5.23 -1.98
C ARG A 130 25.37 -6.39 -2.37
N ASN A 131 24.70 -7.01 -1.42
CA ASN A 131 23.95 -8.26 -1.64
C ASN A 131 22.61 -8.28 -0.93
N GLN A 132 22.00 -7.12 -0.70
CA GLN A 132 20.75 -7.00 0.03
C GLN A 132 19.78 -6.06 -0.66
N VAL A 133 18.52 -6.40 -0.58
CA VAL A 133 17.42 -5.51 -0.96
C VAL A 133 16.56 -5.27 0.27
N LYS A 134 16.26 -4.02 0.53
CA LYS A 134 15.38 -3.57 1.60
C LYS A 134 14.00 -3.26 1.06
N ILE A 135 12.98 -3.79 1.71
CA ILE A 135 11.58 -3.47 1.40
C ILE A 135 10.95 -2.85 2.65
N GLU A 136 10.42 -1.66 2.51
CA GLU A 136 9.85 -0.87 3.61
C GLU A 136 8.45 -0.40 3.26
N VAL A 137 7.61 -0.15 4.27
CA VAL A 137 6.30 0.49 4.10
C VAL A 137 5.90 1.22 5.38
N CYS A 138 5.44 2.45 5.24
CA CYS A 138 4.72 3.16 6.29
C CYS A 138 3.22 2.91 6.14
N TYR A 139 2.58 2.39 7.18
CA TYR A 139 1.15 2.06 7.15
C TYR A 139 0.28 3.02 7.95
N LYS A 140 0.89 3.90 8.76
CA LYS A 140 0.22 4.93 9.57
C LYS A 140 1.23 6.01 9.96
N ILE A 141 0.81 7.25 10.04
CA ILE A 141 1.63 8.35 10.58
C ILE A 141 1.61 8.34 12.11
N PRO A 142 2.72 8.70 12.79
CA PRO A 142 4.02 9.04 12.17
C PRO A 142 4.77 7.80 11.67
N CYS A 143 5.39 7.91 10.49
CA CYS A 143 6.09 6.81 9.84
C CYS A 143 7.30 6.31 10.64
N LYS A 144 7.90 7.14 11.47
CA LYS A 144 9.03 6.75 12.35
C LYS A 144 8.73 5.59 13.30
N SER A 145 7.46 5.38 13.68
CA SER A 145 7.04 4.33 14.62
C SER A 145 6.03 3.35 14.03
N ASN A 146 5.53 3.59 12.82
CA ASN A 146 4.46 2.80 12.20
C ASN A 146 4.87 2.30 10.81
N TYR A 147 5.93 1.51 10.75
CA TYR A 147 6.42 0.93 9.50
C TYR A 147 6.76 -0.54 9.66
N PHE A 148 6.85 -1.23 8.54
CA PHE A 148 7.49 -2.53 8.39
C PHE A 148 8.73 -2.37 7.53
N SER A 149 9.74 -3.16 7.84
CA SER A 149 10.96 -3.24 7.06
C SER A 149 11.46 -4.68 7.06
N ILE A 150 11.98 -5.13 5.93
CA ILE A 150 12.67 -6.41 5.80
C ILE A 150 13.88 -6.26 4.92
N LEU A 151 14.97 -6.93 5.30
CA LEU A 151 16.15 -7.12 4.47
C LEU A 151 16.10 -8.52 3.84
N ILE A 152 16.29 -8.57 2.55
CA ILE A 152 16.37 -9.82 1.78
C ILE A 152 17.79 -9.97 1.27
N ASN A 153 18.47 -11.05 1.70
CA ASN A 153 19.81 -11.38 1.24
C ASN A 153 19.72 -12.07 -0.12
N ILE A 154 20.56 -11.65 -1.04
CA ILE A 154 20.78 -12.29 -2.34
C ILE A 154 22.06 -13.10 -2.23
N LYS A 155 21.97 -14.42 -2.38
CA LYS A 155 23.10 -15.37 -2.27
C LYS A 155 23.69 -15.71 -3.63
#